data_bc148b7d43daefd4e4fad9f2f45685b9
#
_entry.id   bc148b7d43daefd4e4fad9f2f45685b9
#
_cell.length_a   1.000
_cell.length_b   1.000
_cell.length_c   1.000
_cell.angle_alpha   90.00
_cell.angle_beta   90.00
_cell.angle_gamma   90.00
#
_symmetry.space_group_name_H-M   'P 1'
#
loop_
_entity.id
_entity.type
_entity.pdbx_description
1 polymer ?
#
loop_
_entity_poly.entity_id
_entity_poly.type
_entity_poly.pdbx_seq_one_letter_code
_entity_poly.pdbx_strand_id
1 'polypeptide(L)'
;ELQESFEGWIMAMIVGFMAGATIVFSIPMGLAMLDKRDHKYMALGIMSGILTIPLGAFISSVLVLMTNSRVREVISTNADSTYEFALSYGQIILNLSPLLIFVILLALGLYFLPDMMIKAFMWFGRFLDAAIKLVLVFSIVEIFTGLFSTVFGSWGFHPIMADADDQFRALETAGYIGIMLAGAFPMVYLIQKYAGKPLESVGGKIGLSKAGSAGLLATIANILAMFKLVREMPPKDKVINISFAVCAAFLLGDHLSFTANFQPTLILPIIIGK
;
A
#
# COMPACT_ATOMS: atom_id res chain seq x y z
N GLU A 1 -6.40 -28.17 -2.06
CA GLU A 1 -6.49 -27.16 -3.17
C GLU A 1 -7.15 -25.85 -2.72
N LEU A 2 -8.35 -25.84 -2.10
CA LEU A 2 -8.99 -24.60 -1.61
C LEU A 2 -8.17 -23.91 -0.52
N GLN A 3 -7.59 -24.64 0.40
CA GLN A 3 -6.75 -24.12 1.47
C GLN A 3 -5.44 -23.56 0.94
N GLU A 4 -4.77 -24.23 0.00
CA GLU A 4 -3.54 -23.73 -0.64
C GLU A 4 -3.78 -22.46 -1.44
N SER A 5 -4.92 -22.35 -2.15
CA SER A 5 -5.29 -21.12 -2.87
C SER A 5 -5.58 -19.96 -1.92
N PHE A 6 -6.19 -20.23 -0.76
CA PHE A 6 -6.51 -19.25 0.27
C PHE A 6 -5.24 -18.73 0.96
N GLU A 7 -4.30 -19.61 1.30
CA GLU A 7 -3.01 -19.22 1.88
C GLU A 7 -2.18 -18.36 0.92
N GLY A 8 -2.17 -18.68 -0.37
CA GLY A 8 -1.59 -17.85 -1.41
C GLY A 8 -2.22 -16.46 -1.50
N TRP A 9 -3.53 -16.39 -1.36
CA TRP A 9 -4.27 -15.13 -1.35
C TRP A 9 -3.93 -14.27 -0.13
N ILE A 10 -3.83 -14.85 1.08
CA ILE A 10 -3.41 -14.12 2.29
C ILE A 10 -2.00 -13.57 2.12
N MET A 11 -1.08 -14.36 1.57
CA MET A 11 0.28 -13.90 1.27
C MET A 11 0.27 -12.72 0.28
N ALA A 12 -0.54 -12.81 -0.77
CA ALA A 12 -0.70 -11.73 -1.74
C ALA A 12 -1.28 -10.45 -1.09
N MET A 13 -2.23 -10.60 -0.17
CA MET A 13 -2.79 -9.49 0.60
C MET A 13 -1.73 -8.84 1.51
N ILE A 14 -0.95 -9.63 2.25
CA ILE A 14 0.14 -9.13 3.09
C ILE A 14 1.17 -8.36 2.24
N VAL A 15 1.56 -8.92 1.09
CA VAL A 15 2.44 -8.25 0.13
C VAL A 15 1.82 -6.95 -0.37
N GLY A 16 0.52 -6.94 -0.66
CA GLY A 16 -0.23 -5.76 -1.07
C GLY A 16 -0.19 -4.64 -0.02
N PHE A 17 -0.29 -4.98 1.26
CA PHE A 17 -0.12 -4.01 2.34
C PHE A 17 1.31 -3.46 2.42
N MET A 18 2.34 -4.30 2.23
CA MET A 18 3.74 -3.85 2.26
C MET A 18 4.12 -3.05 1.03
N ALA A 19 3.73 -3.51 -0.16
CA ALA A 19 3.95 -2.79 -1.40
C ALA A 19 3.15 -1.49 -1.44
N GLY A 20 2.01 -1.50 -0.79
CA GLY A 20 1.04 -0.39 -0.72
C GLY A 20 0.97 0.33 -2.05
N ALA A 21 0.18 0.86 -2.66
CA ALA A 21 0.16 1.55 -3.94
C ALA A 21 1.51 2.16 -4.42
N THR A 22 2.68 1.62 -3.98
CA THR A 22 4.01 2.22 -4.18
C THR A 22 4.30 2.43 -5.65
N ILE A 23 4.22 1.37 -6.45
CA ILE A 23 4.51 1.45 -7.90
C ILE A 23 3.38 2.14 -8.64
N VAL A 24 2.12 1.84 -8.30
CA VAL A 24 0.94 2.32 -9.04
C VAL A 24 0.51 3.72 -8.66
N PHE A 25 0.80 4.17 -7.45
CA PHE A 25 0.36 5.47 -6.94
C PHE A 25 1.50 6.33 -6.41
N SER A 26 2.26 5.86 -5.40
CA SER A 26 3.21 6.71 -4.67
C SER A 26 4.35 7.20 -5.56
N ILE A 27 4.91 6.33 -6.41
CA ILE A 27 6.00 6.72 -7.32
C ILE A 27 5.51 7.70 -8.40
N PRO A 28 4.46 7.41 -9.18
CA PRO A 28 3.96 8.36 -10.17
C PRO A 28 3.52 9.68 -9.55
N MET A 29 2.84 9.65 -8.41
CA MET A 29 2.39 10.85 -7.73
C MET A 29 3.56 11.67 -7.17
N GLY A 30 4.56 11.01 -6.56
CA GLY A 30 5.78 11.65 -6.10
C GLY A 30 6.54 12.33 -7.24
N LEU A 31 6.73 11.65 -8.36
CA LEU A 31 7.37 12.23 -9.55
C LEU A 31 6.57 13.41 -10.15
N ALA A 32 5.25 13.39 -10.06
CA ALA A 32 4.40 14.50 -10.49
C ALA A 32 4.46 15.70 -9.55
N MET A 33 4.63 15.49 -8.24
CA MET A 33 4.65 16.53 -7.21
C MET A 33 6.06 17.12 -6.98
N LEU A 34 7.11 16.36 -7.24
CA LEU A 34 8.49 16.78 -7.04
C LEU A 34 9.01 17.62 -8.21
N ASP A 35 9.90 18.55 -7.92
CA ASP A 35 10.67 19.26 -8.95
C ASP A 35 11.55 18.25 -9.71
N LYS A 36 11.75 18.47 -11.02
CA LYS A 36 12.60 17.59 -11.85
C LYS A 36 14.01 17.37 -11.28
N ARG A 37 14.58 18.39 -10.61
CA ARG A 37 15.87 18.29 -9.92
C ARG A 37 15.88 17.28 -8.78
N ASP A 38 14.73 16.96 -8.20
CA ASP A 38 14.55 16.05 -7.07
C ASP A 38 14.21 14.61 -7.50
N HIS A 39 13.93 14.37 -8.78
CA HIS A 39 13.63 13.03 -9.31
C HIS A 39 14.75 12.02 -9.04
N LYS A 40 16.02 12.47 -9.03
CA LYS A 40 17.16 11.61 -8.65
C LYS A 40 17.07 11.07 -7.23
N TYR A 41 16.53 11.85 -6.29
CA TYR A 41 16.32 11.41 -4.90
C TYR A 41 15.14 10.44 -4.80
N MET A 42 14.15 10.59 -5.68
CA MET A 42 13.06 9.60 -5.81
C MET A 42 13.63 8.25 -6.24
N ALA A 43 14.45 8.20 -7.30
CA ALA A 43 15.09 6.97 -7.78
C ALA A 43 15.95 6.32 -6.69
N LEU A 44 16.82 7.10 -6.02
CA LEU A 44 17.68 6.62 -4.95
C LEU A 44 16.89 6.11 -3.74
N GLY A 45 15.84 6.84 -3.34
CA GLY A 45 14.99 6.46 -2.22
C GLY A 45 14.23 5.17 -2.50
N ILE A 46 13.64 5.04 -3.69
CA ILE A 46 12.95 3.81 -4.09
C ILE A 46 13.94 2.64 -4.13
N MET A 47 15.09 2.80 -4.79
CA MET A 47 16.13 1.77 -4.86
C MET A 47 16.56 1.31 -3.47
N SER A 48 16.74 2.23 -2.53
CA SER A 48 17.15 1.91 -1.16
C SER A 48 16.04 1.27 -0.33
N GLY A 49 14.78 1.65 -0.57
CA GLY A 49 13.63 1.22 0.23
C GLY A 49 12.91 -0.03 -0.32
N ILE A 50 13.07 -0.36 -1.60
CA ILE A 50 12.20 -1.37 -2.23
C ILE A 50 12.38 -2.79 -1.64
N LEU A 51 13.55 -3.10 -1.11
CA LEU A 51 13.83 -4.36 -0.43
C LEU A 51 13.11 -4.49 0.92
N THR A 52 12.60 -3.38 1.48
CA THR A 52 11.80 -3.43 2.72
C THR A 52 10.44 -4.09 2.49
N ILE A 53 9.93 -4.12 1.26
CA ILE A 53 8.64 -4.75 0.93
C ILE A 53 8.66 -6.26 1.22
N PRO A 54 9.54 -7.09 0.61
CA PRO A 54 9.58 -8.52 0.91
C PRO A 54 10.00 -8.80 2.36
N LEU A 55 10.84 -7.96 2.96
CA LEU A 55 11.23 -8.08 4.36
C LEU A 55 10.03 -7.86 5.29
N GLY A 56 9.27 -6.79 5.09
CA GLY A 56 8.06 -6.50 5.86
C GLY A 56 7.00 -7.58 5.68
N ALA A 57 6.81 -8.07 4.44
CA ALA A 57 5.90 -9.17 4.16
C ALA A 57 6.32 -10.47 4.89
N PHE A 58 7.61 -10.77 4.93
CA PHE A 58 8.15 -11.91 5.69
C PHE A 58 7.89 -11.74 7.19
N ILE A 59 8.22 -10.59 7.77
CA ILE A 59 8.00 -10.30 9.20
C ILE A 59 6.52 -10.42 9.54
N SER A 60 5.63 -9.82 8.75
CA SER A 60 4.19 -9.90 8.97
C SER A 60 3.69 -11.35 8.92
N SER A 61 4.10 -12.13 7.92
CA SER A 61 3.69 -13.52 7.78
C SER A 61 4.18 -14.39 8.95
N VAL A 62 5.41 -14.16 9.40
CA VAL A 62 5.96 -14.84 10.59
C VAL A 62 5.17 -14.47 11.85
N LEU A 63 4.81 -13.20 12.01
CA LEU A 63 4.00 -12.76 13.15
C LEU A 63 2.59 -13.36 13.12
N VAL A 64 1.97 -13.48 11.94
CA VAL A 64 0.67 -14.16 11.80
C VAL A 64 0.77 -15.61 12.26
N LEU A 65 1.84 -16.33 11.88
CA LEU A 65 2.08 -17.69 12.37
C LEU A 65 2.29 -17.74 13.90
N MET A 66 3.16 -16.87 14.41
CA MET A 66 3.51 -16.87 15.84
C MET A 66 2.34 -16.52 16.75
N THR A 67 1.44 -15.68 16.27
CA THR A 67 0.24 -15.25 17.03
C THR A 67 -0.97 -16.15 16.79
N ASN A 68 -0.86 -17.16 15.93
CA ASN A 68 -1.97 -17.98 15.47
C ASN A 68 -3.19 -17.14 15.05
N SER A 69 -2.91 -16.02 14.36
CA SER A 69 -3.96 -15.08 13.95
C SER A 69 -4.87 -15.75 12.93
N ARG A 70 -6.15 -15.81 13.25
CA ARG A 70 -7.16 -16.32 12.31
C ARG A 70 -7.48 -15.26 11.27
N VAL A 71 -7.54 -15.65 10.02
CA VAL A 71 -7.75 -14.76 8.88
C VAL A 71 -9.17 -14.95 8.36
N ARG A 72 -9.85 -13.85 8.06
CA ARG A 72 -11.18 -13.85 7.47
C ARG A 72 -11.10 -14.01 5.96
N GLU A 73 -12.07 -14.71 5.39
CA GLU A 73 -12.30 -14.70 3.96
C GLU A 73 -12.96 -13.37 3.58
N VAL A 74 -12.25 -12.53 2.84
CA VAL A 74 -12.69 -11.14 2.55
C VAL A 74 -13.93 -11.09 1.66
N ILE A 75 -14.15 -12.10 0.86
CA ILE A 75 -15.27 -12.17 -0.09
C ILE A 75 -16.54 -12.76 0.58
N SER A 76 -16.41 -13.37 1.75
CA SER A 76 -17.53 -13.96 2.45
C SER A 76 -18.30 -12.90 3.23
N THR A 77 -19.59 -12.79 2.96
CA THR A 77 -20.55 -12.02 3.77
C THR A 77 -20.74 -12.58 5.17
N ASN A 78 -20.32 -13.83 5.42
CA ASN A 78 -20.29 -14.44 6.75
C ASN A 78 -19.02 -14.00 7.49
N ALA A 79 -19.13 -12.95 8.26
CA ALA A 79 -18.06 -12.42 9.12
C ALA A 79 -17.44 -13.43 10.09
N ASP A 80 -18.08 -14.60 10.26
CA ASP A 80 -17.70 -15.64 11.21
C ASP A 80 -16.79 -16.72 10.62
N SER A 81 -16.63 -16.80 9.29
CA SER A 81 -15.67 -17.74 8.68
C SER A 81 -14.24 -17.24 8.85
N THR A 82 -13.45 -17.95 9.63
CA THR A 82 -12.05 -17.67 9.85
C THR A 82 -11.20 -18.91 9.63
N TYR A 83 -10.04 -18.73 9.00
CA TYR A 83 -9.09 -19.79 8.69
C TYR A 83 -7.80 -19.60 9.47
N GLU A 84 -7.13 -20.69 9.80
CA GLU A 84 -5.79 -20.65 10.37
C GLU A 84 -4.77 -20.52 9.25
N PHE A 85 -3.76 -19.67 9.48
CA PHE A 85 -2.64 -19.52 8.56
C PHE A 85 -1.61 -20.61 8.87
N ALA A 86 -1.59 -21.66 8.05
CA ALA A 86 -0.85 -22.89 8.31
C ALA A 86 0.45 -23.05 7.48
N LEU A 87 0.95 -21.97 6.84
CA LEU A 87 2.18 -22.02 6.04
C LEU A 87 3.41 -22.26 6.94
N SER A 88 4.30 -23.13 6.49
CA SER A 88 5.63 -23.24 7.08
C SER A 88 6.52 -22.05 6.70
N TYR A 89 7.57 -21.79 7.48
CA TYR A 89 8.55 -20.74 7.15
C TYR A 89 9.17 -20.92 5.77
N GLY A 90 9.42 -22.17 5.35
CA GLY A 90 9.96 -22.48 4.02
C GLY A 90 8.98 -22.09 2.90
N GLN A 91 7.70 -22.35 3.08
CA GLN A 91 6.64 -21.94 2.12
C GLN A 91 6.49 -20.43 2.06
N ILE A 92 6.58 -19.71 3.18
CA ILE A 92 6.57 -18.26 3.21
C ILE A 92 7.72 -17.70 2.37
N ILE A 93 8.94 -18.21 2.57
CA ILE A 93 10.12 -17.78 1.79
C ILE A 93 9.93 -18.10 0.30
N LEU A 94 9.44 -19.29 -0.01
CA LEU A 94 9.20 -19.71 -1.39
C LEU A 94 8.15 -18.79 -2.07
N ASN A 95 7.06 -18.50 -1.38
CA ASN A 95 5.98 -17.63 -1.90
C ASN A 95 6.44 -16.18 -2.06
N LEU A 96 7.39 -15.70 -1.26
CA LEU A 96 7.97 -14.36 -1.38
C LEU A 96 9.13 -14.29 -2.40
N SER A 97 9.67 -15.43 -2.85
CA SER A 97 10.82 -15.45 -3.76
C SER A 97 10.58 -14.74 -5.10
N PRO A 98 9.41 -14.84 -5.77
CA PRO A 98 9.15 -14.08 -6.98
C PRO A 98 9.16 -12.56 -6.74
N LEU A 99 8.57 -12.13 -5.61
CA LEU A 99 8.59 -10.73 -5.21
C LEU A 99 10.02 -10.26 -4.95
N LEU A 100 10.83 -11.04 -4.23
CA LEU A 100 12.23 -10.70 -3.96
C LEU A 100 13.02 -10.55 -5.26
N ILE A 101 12.88 -11.47 -6.20
CA ILE A 101 13.51 -11.38 -7.52
C ILE A 101 13.06 -10.11 -8.23
N PHE A 102 11.76 -9.84 -8.26
CA PHE A 102 11.21 -8.66 -8.92
C PHE A 102 11.76 -7.34 -8.32
N VAL A 103 11.80 -7.21 -7.00
CA VAL A 103 12.32 -5.99 -6.38
C VAL A 103 13.83 -5.83 -6.55
N ILE A 104 14.59 -6.93 -6.59
CA ILE A 104 16.03 -6.90 -6.93
C ILE A 104 16.21 -6.39 -8.37
N LEU A 105 15.45 -6.90 -9.33
CA LEU A 105 15.51 -6.44 -10.72
C LEU A 105 15.14 -4.97 -10.85
N LEU A 106 14.11 -4.50 -10.11
CA LEU A 106 13.78 -3.08 -10.05
C LEU A 106 14.90 -2.23 -9.45
N ALA A 107 15.51 -2.68 -8.36
CA ALA A 107 16.62 -1.98 -7.72
C ALA A 107 17.82 -1.89 -8.67
N LEU A 108 18.17 -2.97 -9.37
CA LEU A 108 19.23 -2.98 -10.39
C LEU A 108 18.88 -2.06 -11.56
N GLY A 109 17.63 -2.09 -12.02
CA GLY A 109 17.14 -1.17 -13.06
C GLY A 109 17.31 0.30 -12.66
N LEU A 110 16.92 0.65 -11.43
CA LEU A 110 17.09 2.01 -10.89
C LEU A 110 18.56 2.40 -10.70
N TYR A 111 19.42 1.43 -10.38
CA TYR A 111 20.86 1.65 -10.24
C TYR A 111 21.55 1.92 -11.59
N PHE A 112 21.30 1.08 -12.58
CA PHE A 112 21.98 1.14 -13.87
C PHE A 112 21.31 2.08 -14.88
N LEU A 113 19.97 2.23 -14.82
CA LEU A 113 19.14 2.92 -15.81
C LEU A 113 18.12 3.87 -15.17
N PRO A 114 18.52 4.78 -14.23
CA PRO A 114 17.59 5.56 -13.44
C PRO A 114 16.63 6.41 -14.27
N ASP A 115 17.10 7.09 -15.31
CA ASP A 115 16.27 7.96 -16.16
C ASP A 115 15.22 7.17 -16.95
N MET A 116 15.58 5.97 -17.43
CA MET A 116 14.67 5.09 -18.14
C MET A 116 13.59 4.56 -17.19
N MET A 117 13.97 4.13 -15.99
CA MET A 117 13.05 3.64 -14.97
C MET A 117 12.07 4.73 -14.52
N ILE A 118 12.55 5.95 -14.29
CA ILE A 118 11.69 7.10 -13.95
C ILE A 118 10.66 7.35 -15.06
N LYS A 119 11.08 7.35 -16.32
CA LYS A 119 10.16 7.51 -17.47
C LYS A 119 9.16 6.36 -17.56
N ALA A 120 9.61 5.12 -17.33
CA ALA A 120 8.75 3.95 -17.33
C ALA A 120 7.70 4.03 -16.22
N PHE A 121 8.07 4.41 -15.00
CA PHE A 121 7.11 4.60 -13.90
C PHE A 121 6.10 5.72 -14.17
N MET A 122 6.55 6.85 -14.75
CA MET A 122 5.65 7.94 -15.12
C MET A 122 4.66 7.51 -16.21
N TRP A 123 5.11 6.76 -17.22
CA TRP A 123 4.24 6.26 -18.27
C TRP A 123 3.24 5.24 -17.73
N PHE A 124 3.73 4.29 -16.93
CA PHE A 124 2.90 3.27 -16.29
C PHE A 124 1.86 3.87 -15.36
N GLY A 125 2.22 4.87 -14.56
CA GLY A 125 1.28 5.58 -13.69
C GLY A 125 0.18 6.30 -14.48
N ARG A 126 0.51 6.96 -15.60
CA ARG A 126 -0.49 7.58 -16.49
C ARG A 126 -1.40 6.55 -17.14
N PHE A 127 -0.83 5.43 -17.58
CA PHE A 127 -1.61 4.33 -18.14
C PHE A 127 -2.59 3.77 -17.11
N LEU A 128 -2.15 3.49 -15.90
CA LEU A 128 -3.01 3.00 -14.82
C LEU A 128 -4.10 4.01 -14.44
N ASP A 129 -3.76 5.29 -14.30
CA ASP A 129 -4.74 6.34 -14.01
C ASP A 129 -5.83 6.40 -15.08
N ALA A 130 -5.45 6.33 -16.34
CA ALA A 130 -6.41 6.29 -17.46
C ALA A 130 -7.24 4.99 -17.44
N ALA A 131 -6.61 3.84 -17.24
CA ALA A 131 -7.28 2.54 -17.22
C ALA A 131 -8.29 2.44 -16.06
N ILE A 132 -7.91 2.87 -14.85
CA ILE A 132 -8.81 2.86 -13.68
C ILE A 132 -10.03 3.78 -13.92
N LYS A 133 -9.82 4.97 -14.47
CA LYS A 133 -10.91 5.90 -14.81
C LYS A 133 -11.85 5.32 -15.86
N LEU A 134 -11.31 4.68 -16.90
CA LEU A 134 -12.13 4.04 -17.93
C LEU A 134 -12.95 2.87 -17.36
N VAL A 135 -12.31 1.99 -16.57
CA VAL A 135 -13.02 0.89 -15.92
C VAL A 135 -14.13 1.41 -15.00
N LEU A 136 -13.87 2.47 -14.21
CA LEU A 136 -14.87 3.07 -13.35
C LEU A 136 -16.05 3.63 -14.16
N VAL A 137 -15.76 4.37 -15.24
CA VAL A 137 -16.83 4.91 -16.13
C VAL A 137 -17.63 3.76 -16.73
N PHE A 138 -17.00 2.71 -17.23
CA PHE A 138 -17.70 1.56 -17.81
C PHE A 138 -18.54 0.82 -16.76
N SER A 139 -18.03 0.65 -15.55
CA SER A 139 -18.80 0.05 -14.47
C SER A 139 -20.03 0.89 -14.08
N ILE A 140 -19.91 2.22 -14.09
CA ILE A 140 -21.05 3.11 -13.84
C ILE A 140 -22.08 2.99 -14.98
N VAL A 141 -21.63 3.01 -16.23
CA VAL A 141 -22.52 2.81 -17.40
C VAL A 141 -23.24 1.48 -17.31
N GLU A 142 -22.52 0.40 -16.95
CA GLU A 142 -23.10 -0.92 -16.80
C GLU A 142 -24.22 -0.94 -15.76
N ILE A 143 -24.01 -0.36 -14.57
CA ILE A 143 -25.01 -0.34 -13.49
C ILE A 143 -26.32 0.34 -13.94
N PHE A 144 -26.24 1.45 -14.67
CA PHE A 144 -27.42 2.21 -15.04
C PHE A 144 -28.07 1.76 -16.35
N THR A 145 -27.36 1.05 -17.22
CA THR A 145 -27.86 0.73 -18.57
C THR A 145 -27.84 -0.74 -18.92
N GLY A 146 -27.05 -1.58 -18.23
CA GLY A 146 -26.81 -2.97 -18.62
C GLY A 146 -26.18 -3.14 -20.01
N LEU A 147 -25.54 -2.08 -20.53
CA LEU A 147 -25.05 -2.03 -21.91
C LEU A 147 -24.06 -3.17 -22.21
N PHE A 148 -23.09 -3.34 -21.35
CA PHE A 148 -22.02 -4.33 -21.56
C PHE A 148 -22.54 -5.77 -21.39
N SER A 149 -23.39 -6.02 -20.42
CA SER A 149 -24.06 -7.31 -20.26
C SER A 149 -24.98 -7.63 -21.45
N THR A 150 -25.64 -6.62 -21.99
CA THR A 150 -26.52 -6.80 -23.18
C THR A 150 -25.70 -7.10 -24.43
N VAL A 151 -24.54 -6.48 -24.63
CA VAL A 151 -23.71 -6.63 -25.83
C VAL A 151 -22.79 -7.84 -25.73
N PHE A 152 -22.20 -8.09 -24.57
CA PHE A 152 -21.15 -9.11 -24.37
C PHE A 152 -21.62 -10.30 -23.52
N GLY A 153 -22.90 -10.35 -23.12
CA GLY A 153 -23.45 -11.43 -22.31
C GLY A 153 -22.81 -11.48 -20.92
N SER A 154 -22.35 -12.65 -20.49
CA SER A 154 -21.71 -12.86 -19.19
C SER A 154 -20.36 -12.14 -19.03
N TRP A 155 -19.87 -11.49 -20.07
CA TRP A 155 -18.60 -10.75 -20.05
C TRP A 155 -18.85 -9.25 -19.78
N GLY A 156 -19.62 -8.96 -18.74
CA GLY A 156 -19.89 -7.61 -18.27
C GLY A 156 -18.90 -7.17 -17.17
N PHE A 157 -18.98 -5.90 -16.81
CA PHE A 157 -18.27 -5.39 -15.64
C PHE A 157 -18.99 -5.82 -14.36
N HIS A 158 -18.23 -6.26 -13.35
CA HIS A 158 -18.81 -6.57 -12.05
C HIS A 158 -19.51 -5.32 -11.48
N PRO A 159 -20.71 -5.47 -10.90
CA PRO A 159 -21.39 -4.38 -10.22
C PRO A 159 -20.50 -3.77 -9.14
N ILE A 160 -20.46 -2.45 -9.05
CA ILE A 160 -19.71 -1.74 -8.00
C ILE A 160 -20.55 -1.50 -6.74
N MET A 161 -21.88 -1.69 -6.83
CA MET A 161 -22.82 -1.55 -5.72
C MET A 161 -23.25 -2.92 -5.23
N ALA A 162 -23.50 -3.05 -3.93
CA ALA A 162 -24.04 -4.26 -3.32
C ALA A 162 -25.41 -4.65 -3.90
N ASP A 163 -25.65 -5.94 -3.97
CA ASP A 163 -26.93 -6.54 -4.34
C ASP A 163 -27.27 -7.72 -3.42
N ALA A 164 -28.29 -8.49 -3.76
CA ALA A 164 -28.74 -9.63 -2.95
C ALA A 164 -27.72 -10.79 -2.94
N ASP A 165 -26.92 -10.91 -4.01
CA ASP A 165 -25.93 -11.99 -4.17
C ASP A 165 -24.60 -11.66 -3.50
N ASP A 166 -24.24 -10.37 -3.47
CA ASP A 166 -23.00 -9.88 -2.85
C ASP A 166 -23.23 -8.54 -2.17
N GLN A 167 -23.21 -8.57 -0.84
CA GLN A 167 -23.45 -7.38 -0.01
C GLN A 167 -22.21 -6.52 0.20
N PHE A 168 -21.04 -6.90 -0.36
CA PHE A 168 -19.77 -6.22 -0.12
C PHE A 168 -18.99 -6.01 -1.41
N ARG A 169 -19.32 -4.93 -2.12
CA ARG A 169 -18.67 -4.56 -3.38
C ARG A 169 -17.80 -3.31 -3.22
N ALA A 170 -17.31 -2.78 -4.31
CA ALA A 170 -16.35 -1.68 -4.31
C ALA A 170 -16.86 -0.41 -3.60
N LEU A 171 -18.13 -0.06 -3.75
CA LEU A 171 -18.72 1.13 -3.13
C LEU A 171 -18.83 0.98 -1.61
N GLU A 172 -19.30 -0.17 -1.14
CA GLU A 172 -19.41 -0.49 0.29
C GLU A 172 -18.01 -0.55 0.92
N THR A 173 -17.06 -1.19 0.26
CA THR A 173 -15.65 -1.22 0.67
C THR A 173 -15.09 0.20 0.83
N ALA A 174 -15.28 1.05 -0.18
CA ALA A 174 -14.84 2.45 -0.12
C ALA A 174 -15.54 3.23 1.00
N GLY A 175 -16.84 2.98 1.22
CA GLY A 175 -17.63 3.58 2.29
C GLY A 175 -17.08 3.21 3.69
N TYR A 176 -16.83 1.94 3.94
CA TYR A 176 -16.25 1.49 5.22
C TYR A 176 -14.84 2.05 5.45
N ILE A 177 -13.99 2.08 4.43
CA ILE A 177 -12.67 2.71 4.53
C ILE A 177 -12.83 4.20 4.85
N GLY A 178 -13.77 4.90 4.18
CA GLY A 178 -14.06 6.31 4.43
C GLY A 178 -14.47 6.59 5.89
N ILE A 179 -15.34 5.75 6.46
CA ILE A 179 -15.77 5.85 7.86
C ILE A 179 -14.57 5.68 8.80
N MET A 180 -13.73 4.68 8.55
CA MET A 180 -12.53 4.45 9.38
C MET A 180 -11.53 5.59 9.25
N LEU A 181 -11.34 6.15 8.06
CA LEU A 181 -10.47 7.31 7.84
C LEU A 181 -10.98 8.55 8.57
N ALA A 182 -12.29 8.72 8.70
CA ALA A 182 -12.87 9.81 9.50
C ALA A 182 -12.42 9.77 10.98
N GLY A 183 -12.11 8.58 11.52
CA GLY A 183 -11.49 8.40 12.84
C GLY A 183 -9.96 8.44 12.80
N ALA A 184 -9.34 7.84 11.79
CA ALA A 184 -7.89 7.73 11.67
C ALA A 184 -7.21 9.11 11.48
N PHE A 185 -7.78 10.02 10.69
CA PHE A 185 -7.19 11.34 10.48
C PHE A 185 -7.13 12.20 11.75
N PRO A 186 -8.18 12.32 12.57
CA PRO A 186 -8.08 12.95 13.88
C PRO A 186 -7.05 12.29 14.80
N MET A 187 -6.97 10.97 14.82
CA MET A 187 -5.96 10.23 15.59
C MET A 187 -4.55 10.60 15.15
N VAL A 188 -4.27 10.60 13.85
CA VAL A 188 -2.96 11.01 13.31
C VAL A 188 -2.65 12.46 13.65
N TYR A 189 -3.63 13.37 13.56
CA TYR A 189 -3.46 14.75 13.98
C TYR A 189 -3.05 14.86 15.45
N LEU A 190 -3.70 14.08 16.34
CA LEU A 190 -3.33 14.05 17.76
C LEU A 190 -1.92 13.50 17.98
N ILE A 191 -1.54 12.44 17.27
CA ILE A 191 -0.17 11.91 17.32
C ILE A 191 0.84 12.97 16.87
N GLN A 192 0.60 13.66 15.76
CA GLN A 192 1.47 14.74 15.29
C GLN A 192 1.55 15.88 16.31
N LYS A 193 0.43 16.28 16.88
CA LYS A 193 0.36 17.39 17.85
C LYS A 193 1.10 17.09 19.17
N TYR A 194 0.95 15.88 19.70
CA TYR A 194 1.50 15.52 21.01
C TYR A 194 2.83 14.77 20.94
N ALA A 195 3.03 13.95 19.92
CA ALA A 195 4.26 13.18 19.70
C ALA A 195 5.24 13.82 18.70
N GLY A 196 4.85 14.92 18.04
CA GLY A 196 5.69 15.57 17.02
C GLY A 196 7.06 15.99 17.56
N LYS A 197 7.09 16.72 18.70
CA LYS A 197 8.36 17.16 19.34
C LYS A 197 9.26 16.00 19.79
N PRO A 198 8.77 14.99 20.53
CA PRO A 198 9.55 13.79 20.82
C PRO A 198 10.13 13.11 19.57
N LEU A 199 9.34 12.97 18.52
CA LEU A 199 9.75 12.33 17.28
C LEU A 199 10.75 13.17 16.47
N GLU A 200 10.61 14.51 16.45
CA GLU A 200 11.64 15.41 15.93
C GLU A 200 12.96 15.24 16.68
N SER A 201 12.92 15.10 17.99
CA SER A 201 14.11 14.86 18.82
C SER A 201 14.79 13.54 18.48
N VAL A 202 14.01 12.47 18.27
CA VAL A 202 14.53 11.17 17.83
C VAL A 202 15.12 11.28 16.41
N GLY A 203 14.42 11.94 15.50
CA GLY A 203 14.93 12.21 14.14
C GLY A 203 16.25 13.00 14.15
N GLY A 204 16.36 13.99 15.02
CA GLY A 204 17.61 14.76 15.22
C GLY A 204 18.77 13.87 15.68
N LYS A 205 18.54 12.88 16.55
CA LYS A 205 19.58 11.93 17.02
C LYS A 205 20.12 11.05 15.89
N ILE A 206 19.31 10.73 14.89
CA ILE A 206 19.74 9.98 13.69
C ILE A 206 20.20 10.89 12.55
N GLY A 207 20.32 12.20 12.84
CA GLY A 207 20.87 13.19 11.91
C GLY A 207 19.90 13.66 10.83
N LEU A 208 18.60 13.65 11.10
CA LEU A 208 17.58 14.24 10.24
C LEU A 208 17.36 15.72 10.60
N SER A 209 17.03 16.53 9.61
CA SER A 209 16.52 17.89 9.81
C SER A 209 15.10 17.85 10.39
N LYS A 210 14.59 19.02 10.83
CA LYS A 210 13.20 19.14 11.25
C LYS A 210 12.22 18.74 10.14
N ALA A 211 12.46 19.19 8.91
CA ALA A 211 11.64 18.82 7.76
C ALA A 211 11.70 17.31 7.47
N GLY A 212 12.90 16.68 7.58
CA GLY A 212 13.05 15.23 7.43
C GLY A 212 12.30 14.45 8.50
N SER A 213 12.40 14.85 9.77
CA SER A 213 11.67 14.21 10.87
C SER A 213 10.15 14.37 10.73
N ALA A 214 9.68 15.56 10.35
CA ALA A 214 8.27 15.81 10.06
C ALA A 214 7.77 14.99 8.86
N GLY A 215 8.63 14.78 7.86
CA GLY A 215 8.34 13.96 6.70
C GLY A 215 8.08 12.49 7.03
N LEU A 216 8.86 11.89 7.93
CA LEU A 216 8.61 10.51 8.40
C LEU A 216 7.24 10.37 9.03
N LEU A 217 6.86 11.32 9.90
CA LEU A 217 5.53 11.36 10.51
C LEU A 217 4.42 11.54 9.48
N ALA A 218 4.62 12.46 8.54
CA ALA A 218 3.67 12.69 7.47
C ALA A 218 3.47 11.44 6.62
N THR A 219 4.54 10.69 6.32
CA THR A 219 4.50 9.45 5.54
C THR A 219 3.58 8.40 6.14
N ILE A 220 3.67 8.19 7.46
CA ILE A 220 2.85 7.20 8.17
C ILE A 220 1.36 7.49 8.03
N ALA A 221 1.00 8.77 7.96
CA ALA A 221 -0.38 9.21 7.78
C ALA A 221 -0.79 9.26 6.32
N ASN A 222 -0.03 10.01 5.52
CA ASN A 222 -0.31 10.25 4.10
C ASN A 222 0.96 10.69 3.38
N ILE A 223 1.41 9.89 2.43
CA ILE A 223 2.64 10.16 1.66
C ILE A 223 2.58 11.49 0.88
N LEU A 224 1.41 11.95 0.46
CA LEU A 224 1.27 13.22 -0.26
C LEU A 224 1.68 14.41 0.61
N ALA A 225 1.43 14.34 1.91
CA ALA A 225 1.90 15.35 2.86
C ALA A 225 3.43 15.36 2.96
N MET A 226 4.06 14.19 2.95
CA MET A 226 5.52 14.08 2.92
C MET A 226 6.12 14.68 1.64
N PHE A 227 5.55 14.40 0.46
CA PHE A 227 6.04 14.95 -0.80
C PHE A 227 6.04 16.48 -0.84
N LYS A 228 5.08 17.13 -0.18
CA LYS A 228 5.08 18.60 -0.04
C LYS A 228 6.29 19.11 0.75
N LEU A 229 6.73 18.34 1.76
CA LEU A 229 7.88 18.70 2.60
C LEU A 229 9.22 18.40 1.94
N VAL A 230 9.29 17.56 0.92
CA VAL A 230 10.55 17.16 0.25
C VAL A 230 11.34 18.38 -0.24
N ARG A 231 10.67 19.42 -0.69
CA ARG A 231 11.34 20.66 -1.18
C ARG A 231 12.21 21.32 -0.11
N GLU A 232 11.82 21.22 1.16
CA GLU A 232 12.49 21.82 2.31
C GLU A 232 13.57 20.91 2.91
N MET A 233 13.65 19.65 2.46
CA MET A 233 14.59 18.67 3.00
C MET A 233 15.96 18.77 2.36
N PRO A 234 17.05 18.58 3.13
CA PRO A 234 18.36 18.34 2.56
C PRO A 234 18.41 17.01 1.78
N PRO A 235 19.38 16.84 0.85
CA PRO A 235 19.46 15.66 -0.01
C PRO A 235 19.38 14.32 0.70
N LYS A 236 20.08 14.17 1.83
CA LYS A 236 20.06 12.96 2.66
C LYS A 236 18.65 12.63 3.14
N ASP A 237 17.93 13.62 3.65
CA ASP A 237 16.61 13.44 4.23
C ASP A 237 15.57 13.11 3.16
N LYS A 238 15.70 13.66 1.94
CA LYS A 238 14.86 13.29 0.79
C LYS A 238 14.95 11.80 0.51
N VAL A 239 16.16 11.27 0.42
CA VAL A 239 16.38 9.83 0.17
C VAL A 239 15.81 8.99 1.31
N ILE A 240 16.09 9.35 2.56
CA ILE A 240 15.61 8.60 3.74
C ILE A 240 14.07 8.59 3.80
N ASN A 241 13.44 9.75 3.61
CA ASN A 241 11.98 9.85 3.65
C ASN A 241 11.31 9.07 2.53
N ILE A 242 11.84 9.14 1.30
CA ILE A 242 11.33 8.37 0.17
C ILE A 242 11.57 6.87 0.39
N SER A 243 12.74 6.48 0.87
CA SER A 243 13.04 5.07 1.19
C SER A 243 12.09 4.52 2.26
N PHE A 244 11.87 5.26 3.33
CA PHE A 244 10.90 4.90 4.38
C PHE A 244 9.48 4.79 3.83
N ALA A 245 9.10 5.70 2.95
CA ALA A 245 7.76 5.72 2.36
C ALA A 245 7.45 4.50 1.48
N VAL A 246 8.47 3.79 0.97
CA VAL A 246 8.25 2.63 0.10
C VAL A 246 7.40 1.55 0.79
N CYS A 247 7.66 1.26 2.06
CA CYS A 247 6.89 0.31 2.83
C CYS A 247 5.92 0.99 3.81
N ALA A 248 6.36 2.01 4.53
CA ALA A 248 5.63 2.61 5.65
C ALA A 248 4.53 3.63 5.25
N ALA A 249 4.39 3.95 3.95
CA ALA A 249 3.34 4.86 3.51
C ALA A 249 1.94 4.37 3.91
N PHE A 250 1.09 5.33 4.33
CA PHE A 250 -0.31 5.09 4.69
C PHE A 250 -0.54 4.12 5.86
N LEU A 251 0.50 3.83 6.66
CA LEU A 251 0.41 2.85 7.76
C LEU A 251 -0.76 3.13 8.70
N LEU A 252 -0.89 4.36 9.21
CA LEU A 252 -1.98 4.79 10.09
C LEU A 252 -3.16 5.44 9.34
N GLY A 253 -3.13 5.45 8.02
CA GLY A 253 -4.20 5.92 7.15
C GLY A 253 -4.98 4.75 6.53
N ASP A 254 -4.93 4.69 5.20
CA ASP A 254 -5.71 3.74 4.40
C ASP A 254 -5.45 2.28 4.76
N HIS A 255 -4.19 1.91 5.02
CA HIS A 255 -3.83 0.52 5.34
C HIS A 255 -4.38 0.07 6.69
N LEU A 256 -4.27 0.90 7.74
CA LEU A 256 -4.90 0.59 9.02
C LEU A 256 -6.41 0.51 8.88
N SER A 257 -7.02 1.43 8.14
CA SER A 257 -8.47 1.48 7.93
C SER A 257 -8.95 0.24 7.21
N PHE A 258 -8.26 -0.17 6.14
CA PHE A 258 -8.58 -1.39 5.41
C PHE A 258 -8.40 -2.64 6.30
N THR A 259 -7.27 -2.75 7.00
CA THR A 259 -6.98 -3.91 7.85
C THR A 259 -8.00 -4.02 8.97
N ALA A 260 -8.37 -2.92 9.61
CA ALA A 260 -9.34 -2.91 10.70
C ALA A 260 -10.75 -3.34 10.25
N ASN A 261 -11.15 -3.01 9.03
CA ASN A 261 -12.44 -3.43 8.49
C ASN A 261 -12.45 -4.90 8.05
N PHE A 262 -11.44 -5.32 7.31
CA PHE A 262 -11.46 -6.61 6.62
C PHE A 262 -10.70 -7.71 7.35
N GLN A 263 -9.57 -7.36 8.01
CA GLN A 263 -8.68 -8.33 8.66
C GLN A 263 -8.19 -7.81 10.01
N PRO A 264 -9.06 -7.56 11.00
CA PRO A 264 -8.69 -6.91 12.27
C PRO A 264 -7.62 -7.69 13.06
N THR A 265 -7.54 -9.00 12.90
CA THR A 265 -6.52 -9.85 13.53
C THR A 265 -5.12 -9.62 12.97
N LEU A 266 -5.02 -9.04 11.77
CA LEU A 266 -3.74 -8.73 11.12
C LEU A 266 -3.23 -7.31 11.40
N ILE A 267 -3.96 -6.50 12.17
CA ILE A 267 -3.54 -5.11 12.48
C ILE A 267 -2.11 -5.10 13.05
N LEU A 268 -1.85 -5.88 14.10
CA LEU A 268 -0.54 -5.91 14.75
C LEU A 268 0.57 -6.46 13.82
N PRO A 269 0.40 -7.62 13.17
CA PRO A 269 1.36 -8.10 12.18
C PRO A 269 1.68 -7.09 11.07
N ILE A 270 0.67 -6.41 10.54
CA ILE A 270 0.85 -5.41 9.46
C ILE A 270 1.59 -4.18 9.97
N ILE A 271 1.22 -3.63 11.14
CA ILE A 271 1.89 -2.45 11.72
C ILE A 271 3.37 -2.73 11.99
N ILE A 272 3.70 -3.93 12.49
CA ILE A 272 5.10 -4.27 12.81
C ILE A 272 5.90 -4.55 11.53
N GLY A 273 5.30 -5.16 10.52
CA GLY A 273 5.98 -5.46 9.26
C GLY A 273 6.25 -4.23 8.40
N LYS A 274 5.39 -3.21 8.50
CA LYS A 274 5.55 -1.92 7.81
C LYS A 274 6.51 -0.99 8.53
#